data_6f4982a16472d57bae1d20dc54d1f7be
#
_entry.id   6f4982a16472d57bae1d20dc54d1f7be
#
_cell.length_a   1.000
_cell.length_b   1.000
_cell.length_c   1.000
_cell.angle_alpha   90.00
_cell.angle_beta   90.00
_cell.angle_gamma   90.00
#
_symmetry.space_group_name_H-M   'P 1'
#
loop_
_entity.id
_entity.type
_entity.pdbx_description
1 polymer ?
#
loop_
_entity_poly.entity_id
_entity_poly.type
_entity_poly.pdbx_seq_one_letter_code
_entity_poly.pdbx_strand_id
1 'polypeptide(L)'
;MRGVHVVMGVRNLSAGNDVKEAISKEVPTAKVDVLSLDLSSMASVRRFASDFDSLELPLNILVNNAGIMGVPFSLSHDGMELHFATNHEGHFLLTHLLLKNMKDTSCRSNFEGRIVNVTSEGHKLVHREGIRFNRINDESGYFSYFAYGQSKLANILHANELSRRLEEEEVKITANSVHPGVIFTNLYRYHSIMNAFTNTLGKMVMKNVQQGAATTCYVALHPQVEGVTGKYFSNSNLSTPSKKASDADLAKKLWDFSLNVISAQHQAPINT
;
A
#
# COMPACT_ATOMS: atom_id res chain seq x y z
N MET A 1 15.35 11.76 -14.20
CA MET A 1 15.32 11.88 -12.74
C MET A 1 14.47 13.08 -12.36
N ARG A 2 13.70 13.02 -11.26
CA ARG A 2 12.71 14.06 -10.89
C ARG A 2 13.14 14.88 -9.65
N GLY A 3 14.35 14.66 -9.12
CA GLY A 3 14.88 15.40 -7.95
C GLY A 3 14.09 15.14 -6.64
N VAL A 4 13.40 13.99 -6.53
CA VAL A 4 12.58 13.64 -5.37
C VAL A 4 13.47 13.14 -4.24
N HIS A 5 13.23 13.63 -3.02
CA HIS A 5 13.78 13.02 -1.80
C HIS A 5 12.90 11.81 -1.42
N VAL A 6 13.47 10.63 -1.32
CA VAL A 6 12.75 9.38 -1.04
C VAL A 6 13.06 8.91 0.38
N VAL A 7 12.02 8.69 1.18
CA VAL A 7 12.14 8.00 2.47
C VAL A 7 11.57 6.59 2.32
N MET A 8 12.41 5.58 2.48
CA MET A 8 12.03 4.17 2.38
C MET A 8 11.67 3.61 3.75
N GLY A 9 10.40 3.26 3.96
CA GLY A 9 9.96 2.45 5.10
C GLY A 9 10.23 0.97 4.81
N VAL A 10 11.10 0.33 5.58
CA VAL A 10 11.53 -1.04 5.34
C VAL A 10 11.55 -1.88 6.62
N ARG A 11 11.17 -3.15 6.53
CA ARG A 11 11.26 -4.09 7.67
C ARG A 11 12.71 -4.52 7.96
N ASN A 12 13.53 -4.65 6.94
CA ASN A 12 14.95 -5.02 7.05
C ASN A 12 15.82 -3.81 6.71
N LEU A 13 16.36 -3.15 7.72
CA LEU A 13 17.21 -1.96 7.58
C LEU A 13 18.50 -2.24 6.80
N SER A 14 19.12 -3.43 6.99
CA SER A 14 20.34 -3.79 6.25
C SER A 14 20.06 -3.83 4.75
N ALA A 15 19.03 -4.58 4.33
CA ALA A 15 18.64 -4.66 2.92
C ALA A 15 18.19 -3.28 2.36
N GLY A 16 17.55 -2.46 3.19
CA GLY A 16 17.20 -1.08 2.81
C GLY A 16 18.42 -0.22 2.55
N ASN A 17 19.45 -0.31 3.40
CA ASN A 17 20.69 0.42 3.24
C ASN A 17 21.48 -0.07 2.02
N ASP A 18 21.50 -1.38 1.72
CA ASP A 18 22.11 -1.92 0.51
C ASP A 18 21.47 -1.31 -0.75
N VAL A 19 20.14 -1.17 -0.76
CA VAL A 19 19.40 -0.50 -1.86
C VAL A 19 19.74 0.98 -1.93
N LYS A 20 19.80 1.69 -0.79
CA LYS A 20 20.21 3.10 -0.74
C LYS A 20 21.61 3.29 -1.34
N GLU A 21 22.57 2.44 -0.97
CA GLU A 21 23.92 2.50 -1.51
C GLU A 21 23.97 2.23 -3.02
N ALA A 22 23.22 1.24 -3.49
CA ALA A 22 23.12 0.93 -4.93
C ALA A 22 22.57 2.14 -5.71
N ILE A 23 21.51 2.79 -5.19
CA ILE A 23 20.94 4.01 -5.80
C ILE A 23 21.97 5.14 -5.80
N SER A 24 22.68 5.36 -4.68
CA SER A 24 23.67 6.42 -4.56
C SER A 24 24.88 6.23 -5.48
N LYS A 25 25.26 4.97 -5.77
CA LYS A 25 26.31 4.65 -6.76
C LYS A 25 25.87 4.97 -8.19
N GLU A 26 24.60 4.68 -8.52
CA GLU A 26 24.04 4.96 -9.86
C GLU A 26 23.69 6.43 -10.03
N VAL A 27 23.19 7.07 -8.96
CA VAL A 27 22.73 8.47 -8.94
C VAL A 27 23.32 9.20 -7.74
N PRO A 28 24.54 9.74 -7.83
CA PRO A 28 25.23 10.37 -6.70
C PRO A 28 24.48 11.54 -6.05
N THR A 29 23.57 12.18 -6.77
CA THR A 29 22.73 13.28 -6.26
C THR A 29 21.41 12.83 -5.65
N ALA A 30 21.12 11.52 -5.62
CA ALA A 30 19.89 11.01 -5.03
C ALA A 30 19.86 11.25 -3.52
N LYS A 31 18.72 11.76 -3.04
CA LYS A 31 18.44 11.90 -1.61
C LYS A 31 17.55 10.72 -1.19
N VAL A 32 18.08 9.82 -0.40
CA VAL A 32 17.39 8.62 0.06
C VAL A 32 17.64 8.42 1.54
N ASP A 33 16.56 8.29 2.32
CA ASP A 33 16.61 7.88 3.73
C ASP A 33 15.92 6.53 3.92
N VAL A 34 16.33 5.82 4.97
CA VAL A 34 15.82 4.50 5.30
C VAL A 34 15.36 4.51 6.75
N LEU A 35 14.08 4.23 6.97
CA LEU A 35 13.48 4.11 8.30
C LEU A 35 12.88 2.72 8.50
N SER A 36 12.87 2.26 9.75
CA SER A 36 12.28 0.97 10.10
C SER A 36 10.74 1.02 10.03
N LEU A 37 10.12 0.08 9.31
CA LEU A 37 8.67 -0.05 9.21
C LEU A 37 8.26 -1.52 9.06
N ASP A 38 7.56 -2.04 10.05
CA ASP A 38 6.84 -3.31 9.96
C ASP A 38 5.33 -3.04 9.94
N LEU A 39 4.71 -3.22 8.78
CA LEU A 39 3.28 -3.01 8.58
C LEU A 39 2.40 -4.06 9.29
N SER A 40 2.97 -5.15 9.78
CA SER A 40 2.24 -6.14 10.60
C SER A 40 2.18 -5.76 12.08
N SER A 41 2.73 -4.59 12.46
CA SER A 41 2.74 -4.06 13.82
C SER A 41 2.31 -2.60 13.84
N MET A 42 1.15 -2.32 14.41
CA MET A 42 0.66 -0.94 14.54
C MET A 42 1.59 -0.07 15.38
N ALA A 43 2.25 -0.63 16.38
CA ALA A 43 3.27 0.07 17.17
C ALA A 43 4.46 0.49 16.29
N SER A 44 4.90 -0.38 15.36
CA SER A 44 5.95 -0.05 14.39
C SER A 44 5.51 1.05 13.43
N VAL A 45 4.27 1.00 12.93
CA VAL A 45 3.72 2.03 12.04
C VAL A 45 3.65 3.39 12.73
N ARG A 46 3.21 3.43 13.99
CA ARG A 46 3.17 4.68 14.77
C ARG A 46 4.57 5.25 15.03
N ARG A 47 5.54 4.39 15.33
CA ARG A 47 6.94 4.80 15.49
C ARG A 47 7.48 5.38 14.19
N PHE A 48 7.30 4.69 13.07
CA PHE A 48 7.72 5.19 11.77
C PHE A 48 7.14 6.58 11.46
N ALA A 49 5.85 6.80 11.71
CA ALA A 49 5.22 8.10 11.48
C ALA A 49 5.85 9.20 12.37
N SER A 50 6.13 8.90 13.65
CA SER A 50 6.82 9.80 14.56
C SER A 50 8.27 10.09 14.12
N ASP A 51 9.00 9.06 13.68
CA ASP A 51 10.36 9.20 13.17
C ASP A 51 10.39 10.04 11.89
N PHE A 52 9.40 9.83 11.00
CA PHE A 52 9.25 10.63 9.78
C PHE A 52 8.95 12.11 10.09
N ASP A 53 8.02 12.38 11.00
CA ASP A 53 7.70 13.76 11.42
C ASP A 53 8.90 14.46 12.06
N SER A 54 9.76 13.71 12.77
CA SER A 54 10.99 14.23 13.37
C SER A 54 12.05 14.65 12.33
N LEU A 55 11.93 14.19 11.08
CA LEU A 55 12.78 14.67 9.98
C LEU A 55 12.37 16.06 9.49
N GLU A 56 11.22 16.57 9.90
CA GLU A 56 10.65 17.86 9.45
C GLU A 56 10.52 17.98 7.92
N LEU A 57 10.42 16.85 7.22
CA LEU A 57 10.30 16.80 5.78
C LEU A 57 8.85 17.01 5.32
N PRO A 58 8.62 17.74 4.22
CA PRO A 58 7.32 17.81 3.59
C PRO A 58 6.99 16.47 2.93
N LEU A 59 5.75 16.00 3.09
CA LEU A 59 5.25 14.80 2.42
C LEU A 59 4.32 15.16 1.26
N ASN A 60 4.83 15.07 0.04
CA ASN A 60 4.06 15.32 -1.17
C ASN A 60 3.41 14.05 -1.73
N ILE A 61 4.10 12.90 -1.61
CA ILE A 61 3.68 11.65 -2.24
C ILE A 61 3.84 10.50 -1.24
N LEU A 62 2.75 9.77 -1.01
CA LEU A 62 2.75 8.55 -0.20
C LEU A 62 2.46 7.34 -1.10
N VAL A 63 3.38 6.38 -1.15
CA VAL A 63 3.21 5.15 -1.92
C VAL A 63 3.09 3.95 -0.98
N ASN A 64 1.89 3.45 -0.81
CA ASN A 64 1.57 2.25 -0.04
C ASN A 64 1.82 1.00 -0.91
N ASN A 65 3.09 0.60 -1.01
CA ASN A 65 3.53 -0.42 -1.97
C ASN A 65 3.75 -1.79 -1.35
N ALA A 66 4.26 -1.87 -0.12
CA ALA A 66 4.66 -3.14 0.49
C ALA A 66 3.49 -4.13 0.60
N GLY A 67 3.80 -5.42 0.57
CA GLY A 67 2.79 -6.45 0.72
C GLY A 67 3.36 -7.85 0.72
N ILE A 68 2.53 -8.78 1.17
CA ILE A 68 2.80 -10.21 1.19
C ILE A 68 1.70 -10.95 0.43
N MET A 69 2.01 -12.14 -0.09
CA MET A 69 1.08 -12.99 -0.81
C MET A 69 1.35 -14.46 -0.53
N GLY A 70 0.26 -15.23 -0.41
CA GLY A 70 0.33 -16.69 -0.38
C GLY A 70 0.96 -17.28 0.88
N VAL A 71 1.03 -16.53 1.98
CA VAL A 71 1.51 -17.06 3.26
C VAL A 71 0.44 -17.97 3.90
N PRO A 72 0.85 -19.00 4.66
CA PRO A 72 -0.07 -19.75 5.50
C PRO A 72 -0.83 -18.83 6.46
N PHE A 73 -1.96 -19.31 7.00
CA PHE A 73 -2.67 -18.57 8.04
C PHE A 73 -1.73 -18.25 9.21
N SER A 74 -1.70 -16.99 9.54
CA SER A 74 -1.04 -16.50 10.75
C SER A 74 -1.61 -15.13 11.10
N LEU A 75 -1.47 -14.76 12.37
CA LEU A 75 -1.88 -13.46 12.86
C LEU A 75 -0.68 -12.51 12.93
N SER A 76 -0.93 -11.22 12.75
CA SER A 76 0.01 -10.15 12.97
C SER A 76 0.31 -9.96 14.45
N HIS A 77 1.22 -9.06 14.80
CA HIS A 77 1.49 -8.68 16.20
C HIS A 77 0.23 -8.16 16.93
N ASP A 78 -0.72 -7.62 16.17
CA ASP A 78 -1.95 -7.02 16.68
C ASP A 78 -3.15 -7.99 16.59
N GLY A 79 -2.92 -9.27 16.30
CA GLY A 79 -3.95 -10.32 16.29
C GLY A 79 -4.88 -10.31 15.07
N MET A 80 -4.46 -9.72 13.94
CA MET A 80 -5.21 -9.70 12.68
C MET A 80 -4.55 -10.62 11.63
N GLU A 81 -5.36 -11.23 10.75
CA GLU A 81 -4.85 -12.05 9.65
C GLU A 81 -3.77 -11.30 8.86
N LEU A 82 -2.66 -11.99 8.60
CA LEU A 82 -1.40 -11.35 8.23
C LEU A 82 -1.43 -10.62 6.88
N HIS A 83 -2.19 -11.12 5.87
CA HIS A 83 -2.35 -10.38 4.60
C HIS A 83 -3.14 -9.10 4.82
N PHE A 84 -4.25 -9.19 5.57
CA PHE A 84 -5.10 -8.04 5.82
C PHE A 84 -4.39 -6.99 6.66
N ALA A 85 -3.67 -7.41 7.71
CA ALA A 85 -2.86 -6.55 8.55
C ALA A 85 -1.78 -5.82 7.73
N THR A 86 -0.94 -6.58 7.01
CA THR A 86 0.24 -6.02 6.33
C THR A 86 -0.13 -5.23 5.08
N ASN A 87 -1.05 -5.76 4.25
CA ASN A 87 -1.34 -5.16 2.95
C ASN A 87 -2.33 -3.99 3.05
N HIS A 88 -3.19 -3.99 4.08
CA HIS A 88 -4.25 -2.99 4.22
C HIS A 88 -4.15 -2.19 5.52
N GLU A 89 -4.33 -2.79 6.70
CA GLU A 89 -4.47 -2.04 7.96
C GLU A 89 -3.22 -1.25 8.32
N GLY A 90 -2.03 -1.82 8.12
CA GLY A 90 -0.77 -1.09 8.33
C GLY A 90 -0.65 0.13 7.43
N HIS A 91 -1.05 0.03 6.16
CA HIS A 91 -1.07 1.17 5.24
C HIS A 91 -2.19 2.17 5.55
N PHE A 92 -3.34 1.68 5.99
CA PHE A 92 -4.45 2.54 6.43
C PHE A 92 -4.01 3.40 7.62
N LEU A 93 -3.43 2.80 8.65
CA LEU A 93 -2.89 3.52 9.81
C LEU A 93 -1.77 4.49 9.40
N LEU A 94 -0.82 4.05 8.55
CA LEU A 94 0.25 4.91 8.05
C LEU A 94 -0.29 6.14 7.33
N THR A 95 -1.24 5.93 6.44
CA THR A 95 -1.91 7.02 5.71
C THR A 95 -2.61 7.96 6.68
N HIS A 96 -3.36 7.42 7.65
CA HIS A 96 -4.08 8.19 8.66
C HIS A 96 -3.13 9.09 9.48
N LEU A 97 -1.99 8.56 9.91
CA LEU A 97 -1.01 9.30 10.72
C LEU A 97 -0.29 10.39 9.92
N LEU A 98 0.08 10.12 8.66
CA LEU A 98 0.83 11.04 7.82
C LEU A 98 -0.05 12.05 7.05
N LEU A 99 -1.38 11.86 7.06
CA LEU A 99 -2.30 12.71 6.28
C LEU A 99 -2.23 14.18 6.71
N LYS A 100 -2.02 14.45 8.00
CA LYS A 100 -1.85 15.83 8.48
C LYS A 100 -0.64 16.52 7.85
N ASN A 101 0.52 15.84 7.82
CA ASN A 101 1.73 16.37 7.17
C ASN A 101 1.48 16.62 5.67
N MET A 102 0.80 15.71 4.97
CA MET A 102 0.45 15.88 3.57
C MET A 102 -0.47 17.09 3.34
N LYS A 103 -1.50 17.29 4.19
CA LYS A 103 -2.40 18.44 4.11
C LYS A 103 -1.65 19.75 4.31
N ASP A 104 -0.83 19.82 5.36
CA ASP A 104 -0.01 20.98 5.67
C ASP A 104 1.00 21.28 4.53
N THR A 105 1.58 20.24 3.94
CA THR A 105 2.52 20.36 2.80
C THR A 105 1.81 20.87 1.54
N SER A 106 0.67 20.29 1.20
CA SER A 106 -0.10 20.68 0.02
C SER A 106 -0.58 22.14 0.11
N CYS A 107 -1.06 22.54 1.29
CA CYS A 107 -1.49 23.91 1.55
C CYS A 107 -0.35 24.91 1.41
N ARG A 108 0.83 24.62 2.00
CA ARG A 108 1.99 25.54 1.97
C ARG A 108 2.67 25.62 0.63
N SER A 109 2.81 24.52 -0.09
CA SER A 109 3.53 24.46 -1.36
C SER A 109 2.64 24.74 -2.57
N ASN A 110 1.33 24.74 -2.43
CA ASN A 110 0.35 24.70 -3.50
C ASN A 110 0.56 23.54 -4.50
N PHE A 111 1.30 22.51 -4.09
CA PHE A 111 1.58 21.32 -4.88
C PHE A 111 0.57 20.21 -4.51
N GLU A 112 0.02 19.54 -5.52
CA GLU A 112 -0.92 18.44 -5.29
C GLU A 112 -0.24 17.30 -4.55
N GLY A 113 -0.80 16.91 -3.39
CA GLY A 113 -0.42 15.71 -2.70
C GLY A 113 -0.96 14.46 -3.40
N ARG A 114 -0.22 13.34 -3.41
CA ARG A 114 -0.64 12.11 -4.07
C ARG A 114 -0.47 10.89 -3.17
N ILE A 115 -1.56 10.13 -3.01
CA ILE A 115 -1.55 8.85 -2.30
C ILE A 115 -1.78 7.74 -3.32
N VAL A 116 -0.87 6.76 -3.37
CA VAL A 116 -0.90 5.65 -4.32
C VAL A 116 -0.95 4.33 -3.56
N ASN A 117 -2.10 3.66 -3.61
CA ASN A 117 -2.30 2.34 -3.00
C ASN A 117 -2.01 1.24 -4.00
N VAL A 118 -0.95 0.46 -3.76
CA VAL A 118 -0.63 -0.67 -4.65
C VAL A 118 -1.54 -1.86 -4.36
N THR A 119 -2.31 -2.22 -5.37
CA THR A 119 -3.23 -3.35 -5.39
C THR A 119 -2.76 -4.45 -6.36
N SER A 120 -3.65 -5.34 -6.78
CA SER A 120 -3.36 -6.44 -7.69
C SER A 120 -4.61 -6.85 -8.45
N GLU A 121 -4.48 -7.48 -9.62
CA GLU A 121 -5.56 -8.23 -10.27
C GLU A 121 -6.16 -9.30 -9.35
N GLY A 122 -5.40 -9.75 -8.35
CA GLY A 122 -5.87 -10.63 -7.28
C GLY A 122 -7.09 -10.09 -6.52
N HIS A 123 -7.38 -8.79 -6.55
CA HIS A 123 -8.59 -8.20 -5.97
C HIS A 123 -9.91 -8.77 -6.54
N LYS A 124 -9.85 -9.46 -7.69
CA LYS A 124 -11.00 -10.15 -8.30
C LYS A 124 -11.27 -11.50 -7.66
N LEU A 125 -10.26 -12.10 -7.03
CA LEU A 125 -10.34 -13.39 -6.36
C LEU A 125 -10.71 -13.20 -4.89
N VAL A 126 -11.98 -13.04 -4.63
CA VAL A 126 -12.53 -12.78 -3.28
C VAL A 126 -13.80 -13.59 -3.04
N HIS A 127 -14.20 -13.70 -1.80
CA HIS A 127 -15.51 -14.25 -1.43
C HIS A 127 -16.66 -13.44 -2.02
N ARG A 128 -17.85 -14.03 -2.05
CA ARG A 128 -19.06 -13.39 -2.58
C ARG A 128 -19.36 -12.04 -1.90
N GLU A 129 -19.06 -11.92 -0.62
CA GLU A 129 -19.26 -10.71 0.19
C GLU A 129 -18.21 -9.62 -0.11
N GLY A 130 -17.10 -9.97 -0.76
CA GLY A 130 -15.94 -9.10 -0.94
C GLY A 130 -15.04 -9.14 0.27
N ILE A 131 -15.36 -8.39 1.32
CA ILE A 131 -14.64 -8.37 2.60
C ILE A 131 -15.49 -9.03 3.69
N ARG A 132 -14.93 -10.06 4.33
CA ARG A 132 -15.59 -10.84 5.37
C ARG A 132 -15.20 -10.32 6.76
N PHE A 133 -15.67 -9.13 7.11
CA PHE A 133 -15.27 -8.40 8.33
C PHE A 133 -15.30 -9.26 9.60
N ASN A 134 -16.34 -10.07 9.79
CA ASN A 134 -16.52 -10.92 10.99
C ASN A 134 -15.70 -12.22 10.92
N ARG A 135 -14.98 -12.49 9.81
CA ARG A 135 -14.25 -13.74 9.56
C ARG A 135 -12.85 -13.49 9.01
N ILE A 136 -12.31 -12.31 9.18
CA ILE A 136 -10.94 -11.98 8.72
C ILE A 136 -9.93 -12.91 9.40
N ASN A 137 -10.13 -13.18 10.70
CA ASN A 137 -9.26 -14.02 11.54
C ASN A 137 -9.73 -15.48 11.65
N ASP A 138 -10.65 -15.93 10.79
CA ASP A 138 -11.16 -17.30 10.82
C ASP A 138 -10.23 -18.22 10.02
N GLU A 139 -9.51 -19.09 10.73
CA GLU A 139 -8.65 -20.12 10.14
C GLU A 139 -9.44 -21.23 9.43
N SER A 140 -10.71 -21.44 9.85
CA SER A 140 -11.56 -22.47 9.26
C SER A 140 -11.87 -22.14 7.80
N GLY A 141 -11.40 -23.00 6.89
CA GLY A 141 -11.54 -22.78 5.47
C GLY A 141 -10.68 -21.65 4.90
N TYR A 142 -9.60 -21.28 5.59
CA TYR A 142 -8.64 -20.30 5.11
C TYR A 142 -8.05 -20.72 3.77
N PHE A 143 -8.07 -19.78 2.82
CA PHE A 143 -7.41 -19.92 1.54
C PHE A 143 -6.60 -18.66 1.26
N SER A 144 -5.29 -18.80 1.27
CA SER A 144 -4.34 -17.69 1.25
C SER A 144 -4.53 -16.72 0.06
N TYR A 145 -4.98 -17.23 -1.09
CA TYR A 145 -5.26 -16.38 -2.26
C TYR A 145 -6.52 -15.53 -2.08
N PHE A 146 -7.55 -16.04 -1.39
CA PHE A 146 -8.74 -15.24 -1.06
C PHE A 146 -8.42 -14.19 -0.01
N ALA A 147 -7.62 -14.54 1.00
CA ALA A 147 -7.13 -13.58 1.99
C ALA A 147 -6.30 -12.46 1.33
N TYR A 148 -5.38 -12.84 0.45
CA TYR A 148 -4.64 -11.88 -0.37
C TYR A 148 -5.58 -11.02 -1.24
N GLY A 149 -6.50 -11.65 -1.98
CA GLY A 149 -7.47 -10.95 -2.82
C GLY A 149 -8.30 -9.94 -2.05
N GLN A 150 -8.80 -10.35 -0.87
CA GLN A 150 -9.54 -9.49 0.07
C GLN A 150 -8.70 -8.29 0.51
N SER A 151 -7.43 -8.47 0.88
CA SER A 151 -6.54 -7.37 1.24
C SER A 151 -6.28 -6.40 0.07
N LYS A 152 -6.20 -6.91 -1.17
CA LYS A 152 -6.00 -6.08 -2.37
C LYS A 152 -7.28 -5.39 -2.84
N LEU A 153 -8.46 -5.98 -2.59
CA LEU A 153 -9.74 -5.30 -2.73
C LEU A 153 -9.85 -4.13 -1.74
N ALA A 154 -9.45 -4.37 -0.49
CA ALA A 154 -9.43 -3.34 0.55
C ALA A 154 -8.58 -2.13 0.15
N ASN A 155 -7.45 -2.32 -0.52
CA ASN A 155 -6.60 -1.22 -0.98
C ASN A 155 -7.27 -0.32 -2.04
N ILE A 156 -8.12 -0.90 -2.92
CA ILE A 156 -8.90 -0.11 -3.89
C ILE A 156 -10.01 0.65 -3.16
N LEU A 157 -10.77 -0.03 -2.32
CA LEU A 157 -11.88 0.58 -1.55
C LEU A 157 -11.36 1.70 -0.64
N HIS A 158 -10.19 1.53 -0.01
CA HIS A 158 -9.53 2.56 0.78
C HIS A 158 -9.21 3.79 -0.08
N ALA A 159 -8.60 3.63 -1.26
CA ALA A 159 -8.29 4.75 -2.14
C ALA A 159 -9.57 5.51 -2.57
N ASN A 160 -10.64 4.77 -2.88
CA ASN A 160 -11.92 5.37 -3.30
C ASN A 160 -12.57 6.18 -2.17
N GLU A 161 -12.67 5.61 -0.98
CA GLU A 161 -13.29 6.32 0.16
C GLU A 161 -12.41 7.48 0.65
N LEU A 162 -11.10 7.32 0.64
CA LEU A 162 -10.17 8.40 0.97
C LEU A 162 -10.28 9.55 -0.03
N SER A 163 -10.35 9.24 -1.34
CA SER A 163 -10.58 10.24 -2.39
C SER A 163 -11.84 11.05 -2.15
N ARG A 164 -12.97 10.37 -1.91
CA ARG A 164 -14.26 11.02 -1.62
C ARG A 164 -14.17 11.96 -0.42
N ARG A 165 -13.52 11.54 0.66
CA ARG A 165 -13.35 12.36 1.87
C ARG A 165 -12.45 13.57 1.65
N LEU A 166 -11.36 13.41 0.89
CA LEU A 166 -10.46 14.50 0.55
C LEU A 166 -11.13 15.54 -0.36
N GLU A 167 -12.01 15.10 -1.27
CA GLU A 167 -12.83 15.99 -2.10
C GLU A 167 -13.86 16.76 -1.26
N GLU A 168 -14.53 16.11 -0.30
CA GLU A 168 -15.45 16.76 0.61
C GLU A 168 -14.79 17.81 1.55
N GLU A 169 -13.52 17.56 1.89
CA GLU A 169 -12.72 18.51 2.68
C GLU A 169 -12.05 19.59 1.81
N GLU A 170 -12.25 19.59 0.49
CA GLU A 170 -11.63 20.50 -0.49
C GLU A 170 -10.11 20.54 -0.39
N VAL A 171 -9.49 19.39 -0.06
CA VAL A 171 -8.04 19.27 0.11
C VAL A 171 -7.38 18.91 -1.22
N LYS A 172 -6.32 19.61 -1.60
CA LYS A 172 -5.56 19.35 -2.84
C LYS A 172 -4.66 18.12 -2.71
N ILE A 173 -5.26 16.97 -2.44
CA ILE A 173 -4.61 15.66 -2.36
C ILE A 173 -5.48 14.65 -3.11
N THR A 174 -4.85 13.86 -3.96
CA THR A 174 -5.50 12.76 -4.70
C THR A 174 -5.14 11.40 -4.11
N ALA A 175 -6.07 10.44 -4.19
CA ALA A 175 -5.85 9.06 -3.77
C ALA A 175 -6.29 8.10 -4.88
N ASN A 176 -5.34 7.28 -5.36
CA ASN A 176 -5.57 6.35 -6.45
C ASN A 176 -5.03 4.95 -6.12
N SER A 177 -5.56 3.93 -6.80
CA SER A 177 -5.10 2.56 -6.69
C SER A 177 -4.40 2.10 -7.97
N VAL A 178 -3.33 1.30 -7.85
CA VAL A 178 -2.55 0.86 -9.01
C VAL A 178 -2.31 -0.65 -8.98
N HIS A 179 -2.49 -1.32 -10.12
CA HIS A 179 -1.99 -2.66 -10.37
C HIS A 179 -0.69 -2.57 -11.17
N PRO A 180 0.45 -2.97 -10.61
CA PRO A 180 1.74 -2.83 -11.25
C PRO A 180 2.00 -3.86 -12.37
N GLY A 181 1.11 -4.85 -12.52
CA GLY A 181 1.31 -6.02 -13.36
C GLY A 181 1.87 -7.21 -12.57
N VAL A 182 2.09 -8.32 -13.26
CA VAL A 182 2.76 -9.50 -12.68
C VAL A 182 4.26 -9.30 -12.81
N ILE A 183 4.93 -9.11 -11.66
CA ILE A 183 6.36 -8.77 -11.60
C ILE A 183 7.12 -9.93 -10.96
N PHE A 184 8.27 -10.28 -11.51
CA PHE A 184 9.17 -11.23 -10.89
C PHE A 184 9.84 -10.61 -9.66
N THR A 185 9.26 -10.84 -8.47
CA THR A 185 9.76 -10.32 -7.19
C THR A 185 9.72 -11.40 -6.12
N ASN A 186 10.33 -11.14 -4.98
CA ASN A 186 10.28 -11.99 -3.78
C ASN A 186 8.86 -12.21 -3.21
N LEU A 187 7.83 -11.61 -3.81
CA LEU A 187 6.43 -11.83 -3.46
C LEU A 187 6.01 -13.31 -3.59
N TYR A 188 6.62 -14.04 -4.53
CA TYR A 188 6.35 -15.45 -4.84
C TYR A 188 7.21 -16.45 -4.06
N ARG A 189 7.99 -16.03 -3.07
CA ARG A 189 8.95 -16.87 -2.33
C ARG A 189 8.35 -18.09 -1.63
N TYR A 190 7.05 -18.09 -1.36
CA TYR A 190 6.32 -19.19 -0.73
C TYR A 190 5.65 -20.17 -1.72
N HIS A 191 5.88 -20.01 -3.03
CA HIS A 191 5.23 -20.80 -4.08
C HIS A 191 6.24 -21.64 -4.88
N SER A 192 6.56 -22.84 -4.40
CA SER A 192 7.47 -23.76 -5.10
C SER A 192 6.95 -24.21 -6.48
N ILE A 193 5.65 -24.33 -6.67
CA ILE A 193 5.02 -24.74 -7.95
C ILE A 193 5.09 -23.62 -8.99
N MET A 194 4.94 -22.36 -8.59
CA MET A 194 5.08 -21.23 -9.50
C MET A 194 6.54 -21.00 -9.93
N ASN A 195 7.52 -21.36 -9.09
CA ASN A 195 8.93 -21.32 -9.48
C ASN A 195 9.27 -22.27 -10.64
N ALA A 196 8.58 -23.41 -10.77
CA ALA A 196 8.75 -24.32 -11.91
C ALA A 196 8.12 -23.78 -13.20
N PHE A 197 6.96 -23.12 -13.11
CA PHE A 197 6.26 -22.55 -14.27
C PHE A 197 6.94 -21.28 -14.80
N THR A 198 7.57 -20.49 -13.91
CA THR A 198 8.28 -19.25 -14.26
C THR A 198 9.60 -19.46 -14.97
N ASN A 199 10.19 -20.67 -14.88
CA ASN A 199 11.50 -20.95 -15.48
C ASN A 199 11.48 -21.12 -17.02
N THR A 200 10.35 -21.41 -17.65
CA THR A 200 10.32 -21.70 -19.10
C THR A 200 9.37 -20.79 -19.91
N LEU A 201 8.12 -20.60 -19.50
CA LEU A 201 7.15 -19.74 -20.21
C LEU A 201 6.85 -18.42 -19.48
N GLY A 202 7.03 -18.37 -18.17
CA GLY A 202 6.70 -17.21 -17.36
C GLY A 202 7.55 -15.96 -17.66
N LYS A 203 8.81 -16.15 -18.10
CA LYS A 203 9.70 -15.01 -18.43
C LYS A 203 9.21 -14.15 -19.58
N MET A 204 8.33 -14.66 -20.42
CA MET A 204 7.80 -13.92 -21.57
C MET A 204 6.61 -13.00 -21.22
N VAL A 205 5.95 -13.25 -20.07
CA VAL A 205 4.72 -12.55 -19.65
C VAL A 205 4.96 -11.67 -18.40
N MET A 206 6.04 -11.93 -17.65
CA MET A 206 6.32 -11.20 -16.41
C MET A 206 7.13 -9.94 -16.68
N LYS A 207 6.72 -8.86 -16.03
CA LYS A 207 7.41 -7.58 -16.07
C LYS A 207 8.72 -7.66 -15.28
N ASN A 208 9.77 -6.99 -15.75
CA ASN A 208 10.93 -6.70 -14.92
C ASN A 208 10.60 -5.64 -13.84
N VAL A 209 11.49 -5.42 -12.88
CA VAL A 209 11.28 -4.49 -11.75
C VAL A 209 10.99 -3.07 -12.24
N GLN A 210 11.70 -2.60 -13.26
CA GLN A 210 11.51 -1.26 -13.84
C GLN A 210 10.13 -1.12 -14.49
N GLN A 211 9.70 -2.11 -15.27
CA GLN A 211 8.38 -2.16 -15.88
C GLN A 211 7.28 -2.27 -14.82
N GLY A 212 7.55 -2.99 -13.73
CA GLY A 212 6.64 -3.10 -12.60
C GLY A 212 6.45 -1.78 -11.85
N ALA A 213 7.50 -1.02 -11.67
CA ALA A 213 7.44 0.30 -11.04
C ALA A 213 6.76 1.38 -11.93
N ALA A 214 6.71 1.17 -13.25
CA ALA A 214 6.28 2.19 -14.21
C ALA A 214 4.88 2.75 -13.90
N THR A 215 3.88 1.89 -13.62
CA THR A 215 2.51 2.35 -13.32
C THR A 215 2.45 3.14 -12.02
N THR A 216 3.15 2.68 -10.99
CA THR A 216 3.23 3.37 -9.69
C THR A 216 3.90 4.74 -9.85
N CYS A 217 5.04 4.80 -10.56
CA CYS A 217 5.73 6.06 -10.86
C CYS A 217 4.89 7.00 -11.74
N TYR A 218 4.15 6.45 -12.70
CA TYR A 218 3.24 7.23 -13.54
C TYR A 218 2.18 7.93 -12.69
N VAL A 219 1.46 7.19 -11.84
CA VAL A 219 0.41 7.76 -10.99
C VAL A 219 0.99 8.73 -9.96
N ALA A 220 2.16 8.43 -9.39
CA ALA A 220 2.81 9.26 -8.39
C ALA A 220 3.36 10.59 -8.98
N LEU A 221 3.86 10.60 -10.22
CA LEU A 221 4.74 11.68 -10.69
C LEU A 221 4.30 12.32 -12.01
N HIS A 222 3.42 11.68 -12.80
CA HIS A 222 3.14 12.17 -14.14
C HIS A 222 2.15 13.35 -14.11
N PRO A 223 2.40 14.44 -14.87
CA PRO A 223 1.49 15.59 -14.90
C PRO A 223 0.07 15.28 -15.37
N GLN A 224 -0.10 14.32 -16.28
CA GLN A 224 -1.42 13.92 -16.78
C GLN A 224 -2.33 13.29 -15.71
N VAL A 225 -1.80 12.96 -14.54
CA VAL A 225 -2.57 12.42 -13.40
C VAL A 225 -2.97 13.54 -12.42
N GLU A 226 -2.58 14.79 -12.67
CA GLU A 226 -2.99 15.91 -11.83
C GLU A 226 -4.52 16.04 -11.80
N GLY A 227 -5.09 16.17 -10.59
CA GLY A 227 -6.53 16.22 -10.35
C GLY A 227 -7.27 14.90 -10.53
N VAL A 228 -6.59 13.82 -10.94
CA VAL A 228 -7.23 12.50 -11.09
C VAL A 228 -7.24 11.78 -9.74
N THR A 229 -8.43 11.51 -9.19
CA THR A 229 -8.59 10.86 -7.90
C THR A 229 -9.66 9.78 -7.92
N GLY A 230 -9.62 8.83 -6.98
CA GLY A 230 -10.57 7.72 -6.86
C GLY A 230 -10.53 6.74 -8.05
N LYS A 231 -9.39 6.64 -8.74
CA LYS A 231 -9.28 5.82 -9.95
C LYS A 231 -8.37 4.60 -9.75
N TYR A 232 -8.63 3.59 -10.57
CA TYR A 232 -7.81 2.40 -10.67
C TYR A 232 -6.97 2.46 -11.94
N PHE A 233 -5.66 2.21 -11.81
CA PHE A 233 -4.71 2.23 -12.92
C PHE A 233 -4.08 0.86 -13.12
N SER A 234 -3.89 0.50 -14.39
CA SER A 234 -3.13 -0.68 -14.81
C SER A 234 -2.37 -0.35 -16.09
N ASN A 235 -1.12 -0.82 -16.21
CA ASN A 235 -0.26 -0.55 -17.39
C ASN A 235 -0.15 0.96 -17.73
N SER A 236 -0.03 1.80 -16.72
CA SER A 236 0.05 3.27 -16.85
C SER A 236 -1.17 3.92 -17.53
N ASN A 237 -2.32 3.25 -17.49
CA ASN A 237 -3.59 3.75 -18.02
C ASN A 237 -4.70 3.61 -16.98
N LEU A 238 -5.74 4.43 -17.13
CA LEU A 238 -7.01 4.22 -16.43
C LEU A 238 -7.57 2.85 -16.81
N SER A 239 -8.08 2.12 -15.81
CA SER A 239 -8.61 0.79 -16.01
C SER A 239 -9.85 0.57 -15.13
N THR A 240 -10.60 -0.50 -15.42
CA THR A 240 -11.82 -0.82 -14.68
C THR A 240 -11.53 -1.93 -13.68
N PRO A 241 -11.68 -1.68 -12.37
CA PRO A 241 -11.57 -2.72 -11.36
C PRO A 241 -12.81 -3.63 -11.34
N SER A 242 -12.85 -4.60 -10.42
CA SER A 242 -14.06 -5.44 -10.23
C SER A 242 -15.25 -4.60 -9.73
N LYS A 243 -16.48 -5.08 -9.96
CA LYS A 243 -17.70 -4.41 -9.46
C LYS A 243 -17.66 -4.14 -7.95
N LYS A 244 -17.13 -5.10 -7.16
CA LYS A 244 -16.97 -4.94 -5.71
C LYS A 244 -16.00 -3.83 -5.32
N ALA A 245 -14.99 -3.59 -6.11
CA ALA A 245 -14.04 -2.52 -5.89
C ALA A 245 -14.63 -1.11 -6.17
N SER A 246 -15.78 -1.04 -6.84
CA SER A 246 -16.55 0.19 -7.11
C SER A 246 -17.77 0.33 -6.19
N ASP A 247 -17.91 -0.53 -5.17
CA ASP A 247 -19.01 -0.50 -4.21
C ASP A 247 -18.73 0.54 -3.11
N ALA A 248 -19.45 1.65 -3.16
CA ALA A 248 -19.26 2.77 -2.23
C ALA A 248 -19.68 2.41 -0.79
N ASP A 249 -20.73 1.61 -0.61
CA ASP A 249 -21.17 1.19 0.72
C ASP A 249 -20.15 0.24 1.35
N LEU A 250 -19.56 -0.66 0.56
CA LEU A 250 -18.47 -1.53 1.00
C LEU A 250 -17.21 -0.71 1.35
N ALA A 251 -16.89 0.33 0.57
CA ALA A 251 -15.76 1.22 0.84
C ALA A 251 -15.94 1.97 2.15
N LYS A 252 -17.12 2.54 2.38
CA LYS A 252 -17.46 3.20 3.65
C LYS A 252 -17.41 2.23 4.83
N LYS A 253 -18.00 1.03 4.68
CA LYS A 253 -17.98 0.01 5.73
C LYS A 253 -16.55 -0.43 6.08
N LEU A 254 -15.68 -0.58 5.09
CA LEU A 254 -14.27 -0.87 5.29
C LEU A 254 -13.57 0.27 6.04
N TRP A 255 -13.81 1.50 5.66
CA TRP A 255 -13.26 2.68 6.34
C TRP A 255 -13.62 2.71 7.82
N ASP A 256 -14.92 2.55 8.13
CA ASP A 256 -15.41 2.56 9.51
C ASP A 256 -14.84 1.37 10.32
N PHE A 257 -14.71 0.19 9.69
CA PHE A 257 -14.06 -0.97 10.30
C PHE A 257 -12.59 -0.67 10.64
N SER A 258 -11.81 -0.17 9.68
CA SER A 258 -10.39 0.12 9.87
C SER A 258 -10.16 1.23 10.90
N LEU A 259 -11.01 2.28 10.94
CA LEU A 259 -10.96 3.27 11.99
C LEU A 259 -11.18 2.66 13.38
N ASN A 260 -12.13 1.75 13.53
CA ASN A 260 -12.38 1.07 14.80
C ASN A 260 -11.18 0.21 15.21
N VAL A 261 -10.56 -0.50 14.26
CA VAL A 261 -9.38 -1.33 14.51
C VAL A 261 -8.20 -0.49 15.03
N ILE A 262 -7.86 0.61 14.35
CA ILE A 262 -6.71 1.46 14.75
C ILE A 262 -6.97 2.23 16.04
N SER A 263 -8.26 2.51 16.39
CA SER A 263 -8.66 3.20 17.62
C SER A 263 -8.63 2.26 18.83
N ALA A 264 -9.11 1.02 18.69
CA ALA A 264 -9.12 0.02 19.76
C ALA A 264 -7.71 -0.30 20.26
N GLN A 265 -6.75 -0.36 19.36
CA GLN A 265 -5.33 -0.61 19.67
C GLN A 265 -4.63 0.58 20.35
N HIS A 266 -5.21 1.76 20.30
CA HIS A 266 -4.67 2.94 21.01
C HIS A 266 -4.99 2.89 22.52
N GLN A 267 -5.97 2.09 22.94
CA GLN A 267 -6.43 1.97 24.34
C GLN A 267 -5.85 0.75 25.08
N ALA A 268 -5.14 -0.15 24.38
CA ALA A 268 -4.52 -1.29 25.05
C ALA A 268 -3.33 -0.79 25.91
N PRO A 269 -3.30 -1.08 27.24
CA PRO A 269 -2.17 -0.72 28.08
C PRO A 269 -0.93 -1.43 27.54
N ILE A 270 0.19 -0.69 27.49
CA ILE A 270 1.52 -1.27 27.24
C ILE A 270 1.79 -2.20 28.43
N ASN A 271 1.56 -3.50 28.25
CA ASN A 271 2.02 -4.49 29.21
C ASN A 271 3.55 -4.46 29.19
N THR A 272 4.12 -3.79 30.17
CA THR A 272 5.55 -3.73 30.50
C THR A 272 6.07 -5.10 30.92
#